data_409ca6e9a50f45756d33c509f063c159
#
_entry.id   409ca6e9a50f45756d33c509f063c159
#
_cell.length_a   1.000
_cell.length_b   1.000
_cell.length_c   1.000
_cell.angle_alpha   90.00
_cell.angle_beta   90.00
_cell.angle_gamma   90.00
#
_symmetry.space_group_name_H-M   'P 1'
#
loop_
_entity.id
_entity.type
_entity.pdbx_description
1 polymer ?
#
loop_
_entity_poly.entity_id
_entity_poly.type
_entity_poly.pdbx_seq_one_letter_code
_entity_poly.pdbx_strand_id
1 'polypeptide(L)'
;MGPPQGAAKRKALWRNLLILVLIGGAAAGFVSFGPPGLYAKAATPEFCAGCHVMESEFENWFHNGGHRNMQCVACHLPNDNPAKHAAWKGLTGMQDVFAFYSGRVPETITLSQSGTAIVLDNCKRCHSEMISRINEERQCWDCHRRLSHRTTGAM
;
A
#
# COMPACT_ATOMS: atom_id res chain seq x y z
N MET A 1 -47.35 2.78 33.75
CA MET A 1 -46.82 1.79 32.79
C MET A 1 -45.40 2.14 32.46
N GLY A 2 -44.41 1.36 32.92
CA GLY A 2 -43.00 1.56 32.57
C GLY A 2 -42.69 1.12 31.16
N PRO A 3 -41.61 1.69 30.50
CA PRO A 3 -41.26 1.29 29.17
C PRO A 3 -40.93 -0.21 29.13
N PRO A 4 -41.22 -0.91 27.99
CA PRO A 4 -41.02 -2.36 27.89
C PRO A 4 -39.54 -2.67 28.08
N GLN A 5 -39.22 -3.56 29.01
CA GLN A 5 -37.83 -3.92 29.40
C GLN A 5 -36.91 -4.30 28.24
N GLY A 6 -37.46 -4.80 27.13
CA GLY A 6 -36.75 -5.14 25.91
C GLY A 6 -36.16 -3.92 25.17
N ALA A 7 -36.86 -2.78 25.20
CA ALA A 7 -36.39 -1.57 24.55
C ALA A 7 -35.18 -0.93 25.27
N ALA A 8 -35.19 -0.99 26.61
CA ALA A 8 -34.07 -0.49 27.42
C ALA A 8 -32.79 -1.34 27.22
N LYS A 9 -32.92 -2.67 27.19
CA LYS A 9 -31.80 -3.60 26.92
C LYS A 9 -31.21 -3.38 25.51
N ARG A 10 -32.03 -3.17 24.49
CA ARG A 10 -31.59 -2.90 23.12
C ARG A 10 -30.85 -1.56 23.01
N LYS A 11 -31.36 -0.51 23.66
CA LYS A 11 -30.65 0.79 23.71
C LYS A 11 -29.29 0.69 24.41
N ALA A 12 -29.22 -0.05 25.52
CA ALA A 12 -27.95 -0.27 26.21
C ALA A 12 -26.94 -1.06 25.36
N LEU A 13 -27.39 -2.08 24.63
CA LEU A 13 -26.55 -2.85 23.71
C LEU A 13 -25.98 -1.95 22.58
N TRP A 14 -26.83 -1.15 21.93
CA TRP A 14 -26.36 -0.25 20.88
C TRP A 14 -25.40 0.84 21.39
N ARG A 15 -25.67 1.38 22.59
CA ARG A 15 -24.76 2.32 23.23
C ARG A 15 -23.40 1.70 23.53
N ASN A 16 -23.37 0.49 24.07
CA ASN A 16 -22.12 -0.20 24.39
C ASN A 16 -21.35 -0.56 23.12
N LEU A 17 -22.03 -1.00 22.06
CA LEU A 17 -21.43 -1.25 20.76
C LEU A 17 -20.81 0.02 20.17
N LEU A 18 -21.52 1.15 20.24
CA LEU A 18 -20.99 2.44 19.78
C LEU A 18 -19.73 2.85 20.57
N ILE A 19 -19.75 2.69 21.89
CA ILE A 19 -18.58 2.99 22.74
C ILE A 19 -17.40 2.10 22.34
N LEU A 20 -17.60 0.81 22.14
CA LEU A 20 -16.54 -0.12 21.71
C LEU A 20 -15.96 0.27 20.34
N VAL A 21 -16.81 0.65 19.39
CA VAL A 21 -16.38 1.12 18.07
C VAL A 21 -15.56 2.41 18.17
N LEU A 22 -16.00 3.36 19.01
CA LEU A 22 -15.28 4.62 19.21
C LEU A 22 -13.92 4.39 19.90
N ILE A 23 -13.87 3.57 20.94
CA ILE A 23 -12.62 3.22 21.62
C ILE A 23 -11.68 2.47 20.68
N GLY A 24 -12.19 1.49 19.94
CA GLY A 24 -11.42 0.74 18.95
C GLY A 24 -10.88 1.64 17.84
N GLY A 25 -11.70 2.55 17.32
CA GLY A 25 -11.30 3.54 16.33
C GLY A 25 -10.24 4.52 16.85
N ALA A 26 -10.40 5.01 18.07
CA ALA A 26 -9.42 5.89 18.71
C ALA A 26 -8.08 5.18 18.95
N ALA A 27 -8.11 3.93 19.43
CA ALA A 27 -6.91 3.12 19.62
C ALA A 27 -6.20 2.82 18.29
N ALA A 28 -6.94 2.44 17.26
CA ALA A 28 -6.40 2.22 15.92
C ALA A 28 -5.78 3.51 15.34
N GLY A 29 -6.45 4.64 15.49
CA GLY A 29 -5.93 5.96 15.10
C GLY A 29 -4.65 6.31 15.84
N PHE A 30 -4.60 6.09 17.15
CA PHE A 30 -3.41 6.34 17.97
C PHE A 30 -2.22 5.45 17.54
N VAL A 31 -2.44 4.16 17.33
CA VAL A 31 -1.39 3.22 16.90
C VAL A 31 -0.88 3.57 15.49
N SER A 32 -1.77 3.98 14.60
CA SER A 32 -1.40 4.30 13.22
C SER A 32 -0.67 5.64 13.09
N PHE A 33 -1.17 6.68 13.72
CA PHE A 33 -0.71 8.07 13.53
C PHE A 33 -0.04 8.69 14.76
N GLY A 34 -0.16 8.06 15.93
CA GLY A 34 0.48 8.48 17.17
C GLY A 34 1.96 8.08 17.24
N PRO A 35 2.58 8.09 18.44
CA PRO A 35 4.00 7.79 18.64
C PRO A 35 4.51 6.49 18.02
N PRO A 36 3.73 5.37 17.95
CA PRO A 36 4.14 4.16 17.22
C PRO A 36 4.36 4.39 15.74
N GLY A 37 3.61 5.30 15.13
CA GLY A 37 3.80 5.75 13.76
C GLY A 37 3.74 4.62 12.73
N LEU A 38 2.89 3.60 12.92
CA LEU A 38 2.82 2.44 12.01
C LEU A 38 2.51 2.84 10.58
N TYR A 39 1.69 3.87 10.37
CA TYR A 39 1.39 4.37 9.03
C TYR A 39 2.65 4.87 8.31
N ALA A 40 3.51 5.61 9.01
CA ALA A 40 4.78 6.09 8.46
C ALA A 40 5.79 4.94 8.27
N LYS A 41 5.92 4.06 9.28
CA LYS A 41 6.80 2.89 9.20
C LYS A 41 6.43 1.97 8.04
N ALA A 42 5.12 1.76 7.82
CA ALA A 42 4.62 0.95 6.70
C ALA A 42 4.84 1.60 5.31
N ALA A 43 5.50 2.75 5.22
CA ALA A 43 5.92 3.36 3.96
C ALA A 43 7.39 3.10 3.64
N THR A 44 8.19 2.64 4.61
CA THR A 44 9.63 2.45 4.42
C THR A 44 9.94 1.20 3.60
N PRO A 45 11.02 1.20 2.82
CA PRO A 45 11.43 0.03 2.06
C PRO A 45 11.72 -1.20 2.95
N GLU A 46 12.28 -0.98 4.15
CA GLU A 46 12.58 -2.03 5.11
C GLU A 46 11.32 -2.73 5.62
N PHE A 47 10.22 -2.00 5.72
CA PHE A 47 8.93 -2.60 6.08
C PHE A 47 8.46 -3.58 4.99
N CYS A 48 8.59 -3.21 3.72
CA CYS A 48 8.25 -4.08 2.59
C CYS A 48 9.16 -5.32 2.56
N ALA A 49 10.46 -5.14 2.80
CA ALA A 49 11.46 -6.22 2.89
C ALA A 49 11.26 -7.14 4.11
N GLY A 50 10.45 -6.75 5.08
CA GLY A 50 10.12 -7.58 6.24
C GLY A 50 9.36 -8.87 5.90
N CYS A 51 8.79 -8.98 4.69
CA CYS A 51 8.23 -10.22 4.15
C CYS A 51 9.27 -10.91 3.25
N HIS A 52 9.64 -12.15 3.54
CA HIS A 52 10.66 -12.87 2.78
C HIS A 52 10.38 -12.96 1.28
N VAL A 53 9.09 -12.93 0.88
CA VAL A 53 8.68 -12.94 -0.52
C VAL A 53 9.03 -11.65 -1.27
N MET A 54 9.40 -10.57 -0.55
CA MET A 54 9.77 -9.28 -1.11
C MET A 54 11.28 -9.03 -1.06
N GLU A 55 12.08 -9.97 -0.54
CA GLU A 55 13.52 -9.80 -0.37
C GLU A 55 14.23 -9.58 -1.71
N SER A 56 13.92 -10.37 -2.72
CA SER A 56 14.48 -10.23 -4.07
C SER A 56 14.13 -8.88 -4.71
N GLU A 57 12.90 -8.40 -4.50
CA GLU A 57 12.44 -7.12 -5.04
C GLU A 57 13.14 -5.94 -4.35
N PHE A 58 13.35 -6.04 -3.03
CA PHE A 58 14.09 -5.05 -2.26
C PHE A 58 15.56 -4.99 -2.69
N GLU A 59 16.25 -6.12 -2.77
CA GLU A 59 17.66 -6.18 -3.20
C GLU A 59 17.84 -5.62 -4.62
N ASN A 60 16.97 -6.01 -5.55
CA ASN A 60 17.01 -5.48 -6.90
C ASN A 60 16.76 -3.96 -6.95
N TRP A 61 15.81 -3.45 -6.18
CA TRP A 61 15.57 -2.02 -6.05
C TRP A 61 16.80 -1.30 -5.47
N PHE A 62 17.38 -1.82 -4.41
CA PHE A 62 18.54 -1.23 -3.74
C PHE A 62 19.77 -1.13 -4.65
N HIS A 63 20.01 -2.14 -5.48
CA HIS A 63 21.15 -2.18 -6.39
C HIS A 63 20.90 -1.46 -7.74
N ASN A 64 19.67 -1.14 -8.09
CA ASN A 64 19.32 -0.57 -9.40
C ASN A 64 19.38 0.97 -9.51
N GLY A 65 20.03 1.64 -8.61
CA GLY A 65 20.67 2.95 -8.82
C GLY A 65 19.78 4.19 -8.76
N GLY A 66 19.02 4.52 -9.77
CA GLY A 66 18.45 5.87 -9.94
C GLY A 66 17.38 6.24 -8.90
N HIS A 67 16.59 5.28 -8.42
CA HIS A 67 15.48 5.49 -7.48
C HIS A 67 15.69 4.82 -6.10
N ARG A 68 16.90 4.35 -5.81
CA ARG A 68 17.22 3.64 -4.55
C ARG A 68 16.97 4.43 -3.25
N ASN A 69 16.84 5.75 -3.35
CA ASN A 69 16.54 6.62 -2.21
C ASN A 69 15.04 6.95 -2.09
N MET A 70 14.20 6.39 -2.96
CA MET A 70 12.77 6.61 -2.95
C MET A 70 12.06 5.48 -2.21
N GLN A 71 11.02 5.83 -1.47
CA GLN A 71 10.17 4.83 -0.83
C GLN A 71 9.37 4.04 -1.88
N CYS A 72 9.13 2.76 -1.64
CA CYS A 72 8.33 1.92 -2.54
C CYS A 72 6.95 2.53 -2.81
N VAL A 73 6.33 3.11 -1.79
CA VAL A 73 5.03 3.78 -1.89
C VAL A 73 5.01 5.00 -2.82
N ALA A 74 6.17 5.61 -3.09
CA ALA A 74 6.27 6.74 -4.02
C ALA A 74 5.96 6.35 -5.46
N CYS A 75 6.17 5.08 -5.82
CA CYS A 75 5.88 4.52 -7.13
C CYS A 75 4.62 3.64 -7.11
N HIS A 76 4.44 2.84 -6.05
CA HIS A 76 3.40 1.79 -6.00
C HIS A 76 2.04 2.25 -5.45
N LEU A 77 1.94 3.44 -4.87
CA LEU A 77 0.67 4.00 -4.40
C LEU A 77 0.29 5.28 -5.16
N PRO A 78 -1.01 5.60 -5.27
CA PRO A 78 -1.45 6.86 -5.87
C PRO A 78 -0.92 8.04 -5.04
N ASN A 79 -0.26 9.00 -5.67
CA ASN A 79 0.32 10.16 -5.00
C ASN A 79 -0.26 11.50 -5.49
N ASP A 80 -1.38 11.44 -6.19
CA ASP A 80 -2.16 12.57 -6.67
C ASP A 80 -3.08 13.15 -5.58
N ASN A 81 -3.53 12.32 -4.63
CA ASN A 81 -4.45 12.71 -3.57
C ASN A 81 -4.14 11.96 -2.26
N PRO A 82 -3.94 12.66 -1.13
CA PRO A 82 -3.60 12.03 0.15
C PRO A 82 -4.68 11.05 0.68
N ALA A 83 -5.95 11.36 0.49
CA ALA A 83 -7.03 10.47 0.93
C ALA A 83 -7.07 9.19 0.09
N LYS A 84 -6.90 9.32 -1.22
CA LYS A 84 -6.78 8.18 -2.14
C LYS A 84 -5.55 7.33 -1.80
N HIS A 85 -4.41 7.96 -1.52
CA HIS A 85 -3.19 7.28 -1.06
C HIS A 85 -3.44 6.45 0.20
N ALA A 86 -4.04 7.06 1.23
CA ALA A 86 -4.31 6.38 2.50
C ALA A 86 -5.29 5.21 2.34
N ALA A 87 -6.37 5.41 1.59
CA ALA A 87 -7.35 4.36 1.30
C ALA A 87 -6.71 3.20 0.53
N TRP A 88 -5.95 3.52 -0.52
CA TRP A 88 -5.28 2.50 -1.33
C TRP A 88 -4.24 1.73 -0.52
N LYS A 89 -3.42 2.42 0.26
CA LYS A 89 -2.44 1.82 1.17
C LYS A 89 -3.08 0.85 2.16
N GLY A 90 -4.22 1.24 2.75
CA GLY A 90 -4.94 0.37 3.68
C GLY A 90 -5.52 -0.87 3.01
N LEU A 91 -6.17 -0.70 1.85
CA LEU A 91 -6.81 -1.80 1.13
C LEU A 91 -5.78 -2.80 0.57
N THR A 92 -4.77 -2.31 -0.15
CA THR A 92 -3.75 -3.20 -0.75
C THR A 92 -2.89 -3.84 0.33
N GLY A 93 -2.48 -3.09 1.36
CA GLY A 93 -1.72 -3.65 2.47
C GLY A 93 -2.47 -4.76 3.22
N MET A 94 -3.79 -4.65 3.41
CA MET A 94 -4.59 -5.74 3.97
C MET A 94 -4.66 -6.95 3.03
N GLN A 95 -4.77 -6.72 1.72
CA GLN A 95 -4.76 -7.80 0.72
C GLN A 95 -3.43 -8.54 0.72
N ASP A 96 -2.30 -7.81 0.78
CA ASP A 96 -0.95 -8.38 0.81
C ASP A 96 -0.71 -9.22 2.07
N VAL A 97 -1.10 -8.69 3.24
CA VAL A 97 -1.04 -9.42 4.51
C VAL A 97 -1.88 -10.69 4.46
N PHE A 98 -3.10 -10.60 3.94
CA PHE A 98 -3.98 -11.76 3.79
C PHE A 98 -3.39 -12.80 2.83
N ALA A 99 -2.87 -12.37 1.68
CA ALA A 99 -2.23 -13.25 0.71
C ALA A 99 -1.03 -13.97 1.32
N PHE A 100 -0.18 -13.24 2.06
CA PHE A 100 1.00 -13.77 2.71
C PHE A 100 0.63 -14.87 3.75
N TYR A 101 -0.24 -14.56 4.70
CA TYR A 101 -0.61 -15.50 5.77
C TYR A 101 -1.49 -16.66 5.29
N SER A 102 -2.20 -16.49 4.17
CA SER A 102 -2.98 -17.59 3.57
C SER A 102 -2.19 -18.45 2.59
N GLY A 103 -0.89 -18.16 2.38
CA GLY A 103 -0.04 -18.89 1.44
C GLY A 103 -0.44 -18.72 -0.03
N ARG A 104 -1.11 -17.60 -0.38
CA ARG A 104 -1.59 -17.33 -1.74
C ARG A 104 -0.68 -16.38 -2.52
N VAL A 105 0.55 -16.21 -2.08
CA VAL A 105 1.52 -15.41 -2.83
C VAL A 105 1.99 -16.21 -4.04
N PRO A 106 1.90 -15.67 -5.26
CA PRO A 106 2.40 -16.35 -6.45
C PRO A 106 3.93 -16.43 -6.44
N GLU A 107 4.50 -17.44 -7.08
CA GLU A 107 5.97 -17.59 -7.22
C GLU A 107 6.60 -16.36 -7.91
N THR A 108 5.89 -15.76 -8.85
CA THR A 108 6.33 -14.53 -9.51
C THR A 108 5.35 -13.41 -9.17
N ILE A 109 5.79 -12.45 -8.38
CA ILE A 109 5.01 -11.27 -8.03
C ILE A 109 5.00 -10.32 -9.23
N THR A 110 3.81 -9.93 -9.70
CA THR A 110 3.64 -9.01 -10.81
C THR A 110 2.67 -7.89 -10.44
N LEU A 111 2.85 -6.72 -11.05
CA LEU A 111 1.89 -5.64 -10.91
C LEU A 111 0.52 -6.05 -11.45
N SER A 112 -0.53 -5.75 -10.70
CA SER A 112 -1.88 -5.80 -11.22
C SER A 112 -2.09 -4.72 -12.29
N GLN A 113 -3.15 -4.79 -13.06
CA GLN A 113 -3.49 -3.76 -14.04
C GLN A 113 -3.62 -2.37 -13.41
N SER A 114 -4.27 -2.28 -12.25
CA SER A 114 -4.37 -1.03 -11.48
C SER A 114 -3.02 -0.57 -10.94
N GLY A 115 -2.18 -1.49 -10.46
CA GLY A 115 -0.81 -1.19 -10.03
C GLY A 115 0.05 -0.65 -11.16
N THR A 116 -0.04 -1.23 -12.36
CA THR A 116 0.62 -0.75 -13.57
C THR A 116 0.24 0.70 -13.89
N ALA A 117 -1.06 1.02 -13.88
CA ALA A 117 -1.54 2.38 -14.13
C ALA A 117 -0.98 3.37 -13.09
N ILE A 118 -1.02 3.01 -11.81
CA ILE A 118 -0.49 3.85 -10.72
C ILE A 118 1.00 4.13 -10.88
N VAL A 119 1.80 3.10 -11.22
CA VAL A 119 3.24 3.28 -11.41
C VAL A 119 3.51 4.19 -12.61
N LEU A 120 2.80 4.03 -13.74
CA LEU A 120 2.92 4.91 -14.89
C LEU A 120 2.55 6.36 -14.57
N ASP A 121 1.46 6.58 -13.84
CA ASP A 121 1.04 7.91 -13.41
C ASP A 121 2.10 8.58 -12.53
N ASN A 122 2.72 7.83 -11.62
CA ASN A 122 3.81 8.33 -10.79
C ASN A 122 5.08 8.63 -11.59
N CYS A 123 5.42 7.82 -12.61
CA CYS A 123 6.51 8.15 -13.53
C CYS A 123 6.26 9.49 -14.23
N LYS A 124 5.07 9.65 -14.80
CA LYS A 124 4.66 10.87 -15.50
C LYS A 124 4.65 12.10 -14.56
N ARG A 125 4.21 11.92 -13.32
CA ARG A 125 4.18 12.98 -12.32
C ARG A 125 5.55 13.61 -12.05
N CYS A 126 6.61 12.80 -12.00
CA CYS A 126 7.97 13.28 -11.73
C CYS A 126 8.75 13.63 -13.01
N HIS A 127 8.44 13.00 -14.13
CA HIS A 127 9.19 13.10 -15.38
C HIS A 127 8.42 13.81 -16.52
N SER A 128 7.36 14.57 -16.20
CA SER A 128 6.45 15.20 -17.16
C SER A 128 7.16 15.99 -18.26
N GLU A 129 8.19 16.75 -17.93
CA GLU A 129 8.93 17.56 -18.90
C GLU A 129 9.76 16.72 -19.88
N MET A 130 10.34 15.63 -19.39
CA MET A 130 11.21 14.75 -20.19
C MET A 130 10.44 13.85 -21.14
N ILE A 131 9.20 13.51 -20.80
CA ILE A 131 8.38 12.56 -21.57
C ILE A 131 7.46 13.22 -22.60
N SER A 132 7.42 14.55 -22.69
CA SER A 132 6.53 15.31 -23.59
C SER A 132 6.65 14.93 -25.08
N ARG A 133 7.71 14.25 -25.48
CA ARG A 133 7.98 13.80 -26.86
C ARG A 133 7.99 12.28 -27.03
N ILE A 134 7.58 11.53 -26.01
CA ILE A 134 7.60 10.06 -26.01
C ILE A 134 6.18 9.55 -26.26
N ASN A 135 6.04 8.44 -26.98
CA ASN A 135 4.75 7.77 -27.13
C ASN A 135 4.26 7.27 -25.75
N GLU A 136 3.19 7.86 -25.25
CA GLU A 136 2.61 7.58 -23.94
C GLU A 136 1.90 6.22 -23.82
N GLU A 137 1.66 5.53 -24.94
CA GLU A 137 1.05 4.19 -24.96
C GLU A 137 2.00 3.10 -24.45
N ARG A 138 3.32 3.37 -24.48
CA ARG A 138 4.34 2.41 -24.03
C ARG A 138 4.58 2.52 -22.53
N GLN A 139 4.86 1.39 -21.93
CA GLN A 139 5.26 1.35 -20.52
C GLN A 139 6.72 1.81 -20.39
N CYS A 140 7.01 2.63 -19.37
CA CYS A 140 8.36 3.20 -19.18
C CYS A 140 9.45 2.12 -19.07
N TRP A 141 9.12 0.99 -18.45
CA TRP A 141 10.05 -0.14 -18.31
C TRP A 141 10.24 -1.00 -19.55
N ASP A 142 9.51 -0.78 -20.64
CA ASP A 142 9.81 -1.42 -21.93
C ASP A 142 11.17 -0.97 -22.47
N CYS A 143 11.54 0.29 -22.19
CA CYS A 143 12.84 0.85 -22.52
C CYS A 143 13.78 0.90 -21.32
N HIS A 144 13.26 1.33 -20.15
CA HIS A 144 14.02 1.46 -18.90
C HIS A 144 13.96 0.16 -18.08
N ARG A 145 14.49 -0.91 -18.61
CA ARG A 145 14.38 -2.27 -18.03
C ARG A 145 14.89 -2.41 -16.59
N ARG A 146 15.82 -1.55 -16.16
CA ARG A 146 16.33 -1.52 -14.78
C ARG A 146 15.34 -0.93 -13.76
N LEU A 147 14.26 -0.27 -14.22
CA LEU A 147 13.20 0.21 -13.32
C LEU A 147 12.32 -0.92 -12.79
N SER A 148 12.14 -1.95 -13.59
CA SER A 148 11.51 -3.17 -13.10
C SER A 148 12.53 -3.90 -12.25
N HIS A 149 12.48 -3.73 -10.94
CA HIS A 149 13.36 -4.42 -10.00
C HIS A 149 13.02 -5.93 -9.91
N ARG A 150 12.63 -6.52 -11.03
CA ARG A 150 12.46 -7.96 -11.18
C ARG A 150 13.81 -8.59 -11.49
N THR A 151 14.09 -9.73 -10.91
CA THR A 151 15.16 -10.62 -11.35
C THR A 151 14.81 -11.08 -12.77
N THR A 152 15.34 -10.41 -13.78
CA THR A 152 15.32 -10.97 -15.12
C THR A 152 16.34 -12.08 -15.17
N GLY A 153 15.84 -13.32 -15.13
CA GLY A 153 16.64 -14.48 -15.48
C GLY A 153 17.60 -14.98 -14.41
N ALA A 154 17.07 -15.42 -13.31
CA ALA A 154 17.63 -16.62 -12.72
C ALA A 154 17.22 -17.78 -13.65
N MET A 155 18.13 -18.12 -14.53
CA MET A 155 18.12 -19.43 -15.19
C MET A 155 18.40 -20.52 -14.20
#